data_cb449db85cd8322dc4088daf08183b5a
#
_entry.id   cb449db85cd8322dc4088daf08183b5a
#
_cell.length_a   1.000
_cell.length_b   1.000
_cell.length_c   1.000
_cell.angle_alpha   90.00
_cell.angle_beta   90.00
_cell.angle_gamma   90.00
#
_symmetry.space_group_name_H-M   'P 1'
#
loop_
_entity.id
_entity.type
_entity.pdbx_description
1 polymer ?
#
loop_
_entity_poly.entity_id
_entity_poly.type
_entity_poly.pdbx_seq_one_letter_code
_entity_poly.pdbx_strand_id
1 'polypeptide(L)'
;MEYVKGLGGAVPADLQGHTDQVSKQGGTPLTVCVGKRVLGVIYLKDIVKDGLVERFARLRAIGIKTIMCTGDNPLTAATIAQEAGVDGFIAECRPEDKIKVIKEEQAQGKIVAMTGDGTNDAPALAQADVGLAMNSGTTAAKEAANMVDLDSDPTKILEVVEIGKQLLITRGSLTTFSIANDIAKYFAIIPAMFMMVIPQMQVLNIMKLASPTSAILSALIFNAIIIPCLIPLAMRGVKYKPMSASKMLTRNMLIYGLGGVIVPFIGIKVIDLIIAPLLTMLGLGMAM
;
A
#
# COMPACT_ATOMS: atom_id res chain seq x y z
N MET A 1 -21.97 22.33 31.12
CA MET A 1 -22.00 23.45 32.10
C MET A 1 -22.91 24.59 31.64
N GLU A 2 -22.88 25.03 30.42
CA GLU A 2 -23.71 26.10 29.86
C GLU A 2 -25.19 25.85 30.01
N TYR A 3 -25.65 24.62 29.81
CA TYR A 3 -27.04 24.22 29.99
C TYR A 3 -27.55 24.53 31.41
N VAL A 4 -26.81 24.19 32.46
CA VAL A 4 -27.18 24.47 33.85
C VAL A 4 -27.22 25.97 34.15
N LYS A 5 -26.23 26.72 33.62
CA LYS A 5 -26.21 28.19 33.71
C LYS A 5 -27.39 28.83 32.98
N GLY A 6 -27.77 28.31 31.81
CA GLY A 6 -28.91 28.77 31.04
C GLY A 6 -30.27 28.56 31.76
N LEU A 7 -30.35 27.55 32.62
CA LEU A 7 -31.49 27.30 33.50
C LEU A 7 -31.45 28.13 34.79
N GLY A 8 -30.45 28.98 35.00
CA GLY A 8 -30.26 29.74 36.23
C GLY A 8 -29.79 28.88 37.40
N GLY A 9 -29.15 27.76 37.18
CA GLY A 9 -28.54 26.89 38.17
C GLY A 9 -27.12 27.30 38.55
N ALA A 10 -26.72 27.00 39.80
CA ALA A 10 -25.34 27.20 40.26
C ALA A 10 -24.45 26.03 39.80
N VAL A 11 -23.31 26.34 39.20
CA VAL A 11 -22.27 25.36 38.86
C VAL A 11 -21.28 25.30 40.01
N PRO A 12 -21.03 24.14 40.65
CA PRO A 12 -20.03 24.00 41.71
C PRO A 12 -18.64 24.45 41.24
N ALA A 13 -17.91 25.14 42.11
CA ALA A 13 -16.61 25.71 41.77
C ALA A 13 -15.53 24.65 41.47
N ASP A 14 -15.69 23.46 42.06
CA ASP A 14 -14.79 22.32 41.90
C ASP A 14 -15.11 21.47 40.65
N LEU A 15 -16.27 21.69 40.03
CA LEU A 15 -16.71 20.90 38.87
C LEU A 15 -15.72 20.99 37.69
N GLN A 16 -15.18 22.19 37.44
CA GLN A 16 -14.18 22.39 36.36
C GLN A 16 -12.93 21.57 36.63
N GLY A 17 -12.44 21.56 37.88
CA GLY A 17 -11.28 20.77 38.26
C GLY A 17 -11.48 19.26 38.04
N HIS A 18 -12.67 18.75 38.37
CA HIS A 18 -13.01 17.34 38.12
C HIS A 18 -13.13 17.02 36.65
N THR A 19 -13.75 17.89 35.84
CA THR A 19 -13.85 17.67 34.38
C THR A 19 -12.46 17.70 33.73
N ASP A 20 -11.59 18.63 34.12
CA ASP A 20 -10.23 18.72 33.61
C ASP A 20 -9.37 17.52 34.02
N GLN A 21 -9.56 17.00 35.23
CA GLN A 21 -8.88 15.80 35.70
C GLN A 21 -9.28 14.57 34.86
N VAL A 22 -10.58 14.38 34.61
CA VAL A 22 -11.08 13.30 33.73
C VAL A 22 -10.50 13.42 32.34
N SER A 23 -10.51 14.64 31.76
CA SER A 23 -9.96 14.90 30.43
C SER A 23 -8.45 14.62 30.34
N LYS A 24 -7.67 15.01 31.36
CA LYS A 24 -6.23 14.73 31.44
C LYS A 24 -5.90 13.24 31.53
N GLN A 25 -6.84 12.42 32.00
CA GLN A 25 -6.72 10.96 32.03
C GLN A 25 -7.20 10.28 30.73
N GLY A 26 -7.48 11.07 29.69
CA GLY A 26 -7.94 10.58 28.40
C GLY A 26 -9.41 10.15 28.39
N GLY A 27 -10.20 10.63 29.36
CA GLY A 27 -11.64 10.36 29.42
C GLY A 27 -12.48 11.54 28.96
N THR A 28 -13.69 11.23 28.51
CA THR A 28 -14.71 12.23 28.17
C THR A 28 -15.58 12.50 29.40
N PRO A 29 -15.54 13.72 29.99
CA PRO A 29 -16.32 14.05 31.18
C PRO A 29 -17.76 14.36 30.80
N LEU A 30 -18.72 13.59 31.29
CA LEU A 30 -20.12 13.87 31.15
C LEU A 30 -20.68 14.42 32.48
N THR A 31 -21.05 15.70 32.47
CA THR A 31 -21.66 16.33 33.63
C THR A 31 -23.15 15.92 33.75
N VAL A 32 -23.52 15.34 34.88
CA VAL A 32 -24.88 14.91 35.15
C VAL A 32 -25.58 15.97 36.03
N CYS A 33 -26.78 16.37 35.61
CA CYS A 33 -27.60 17.31 36.37
C CYS A 33 -29.06 16.88 36.42
N VAL A 34 -29.75 17.26 37.49
CA VAL A 34 -31.18 17.14 37.63
C VAL A 34 -31.77 18.54 37.85
N GLY A 35 -32.51 19.02 36.84
CA GLY A 35 -32.95 20.40 36.80
C GLY A 35 -31.79 21.38 36.88
N LYS A 36 -31.77 22.21 37.93
CA LYS A 36 -30.73 23.23 38.17
C LYS A 36 -29.52 22.73 38.99
N ARG A 37 -29.56 21.49 39.49
CA ARG A 37 -28.56 20.94 40.39
C ARG A 37 -27.62 19.99 39.65
N VAL A 38 -26.32 20.25 39.73
CA VAL A 38 -25.28 19.32 39.27
C VAL A 38 -25.09 18.21 40.29
N LEU A 39 -25.11 16.95 39.84
CA LEU A 39 -24.92 15.76 40.69
C LEU A 39 -23.48 15.26 40.69
N GLY A 40 -22.77 15.41 39.58
CA GLY A 40 -21.40 14.95 39.45
C GLY A 40 -20.94 14.82 38.01
N VAL A 41 -19.82 14.14 37.81
CA VAL A 41 -19.21 13.88 36.50
C VAL A 41 -19.11 12.37 36.31
N ILE A 42 -19.60 11.85 35.19
CA ILE A 42 -19.35 10.48 34.75
C ILE A 42 -18.04 10.50 33.91
N TYR A 43 -17.15 9.60 34.24
CA TYR A 43 -15.92 9.35 33.52
C TYR A 43 -16.16 8.26 32.46
N LEU A 44 -16.14 8.65 31.19
CA LEU A 44 -16.15 7.71 30.06
C LEU A 44 -14.73 7.67 29.50
N LYS A 45 -14.17 6.49 29.36
CA LYS A 45 -12.87 6.31 28.71
C LYS A 45 -12.96 5.17 27.71
N ASP A 46 -12.57 5.47 26.47
CA ASP A 46 -12.34 4.47 25.46
C ASP A 46 -10.98 3.82 25.70
N ILE A 47 -10.93 2.51 25.54
CA ILE A 47 -9.69 1.75 25.68
C ILE A 47 -9.01 1.75 24.33
N VAL A 48 -7.78 2.29 24.30
CA VAL A 48 -6.91 2.18 23.12
C VAL A 48 -6.56 0.71 22.92
N LYS A 49 -6.86 0.16 21.75
CA LYS A 49 -6.58 -1.24 21.44
C LYS A 49 -5.06 -1.52 21.50
N ASP A 50 -4.70 -2.70 22.00
CA ASP A 50 -3.31 -3.13 22.06
C ASP A 50 -2.65 -3.17 20.67
N GLY A 51 -1.38 -2.77 20.62
CA GLY A 51 -0.59 -2.79 19.38
C GLY A 51 -0.81 -1.61 18.43
N LEU A 52 -1.71 -0.64 18.74
CA LEU A 52 -1.93 0.54 17.88
C LEU A 52 -0.67 1.39 17.71
N VAL A 53 0.07 1.63 18.79
CA VAL A 53 1.32 2.41 18.75
C VAL A 53 2.32 1.83 17.74
N GLU A 54 2.47 0.52 17.76
CA GLU A 54 3.40 -0.19 16.87
C GLU A 54 2.94 -0.11 15.42
N ARG A 55 1.65 -0.24 15.17
CA ARG A 55 1.06 -0.14 13.83
C ARG A 55 1.15 1.27 13.26
N PHE A 56 0.89 2.31 14.05
CA PHE A 56 1.10 3.70 13.63
C PHE A 56 2.58 4.01 13.41
N ALA A 57 3.49 3.47 14.21
CA ALA A 57 4.92 3.57 13.95
C ALA A 57 5.32 2.92 12.61
N ARG A 58 4.71 1.80 12.23
CA ARG A 58 4.91 1.17 10.91
C ARG A 58 4.37 2.03 9.78
N LEU A 59 3.19 2.64 9.93
CA LEU A 59 2.65 3.60 8.95
C LEU A 59 3.62 4.77 8.74
N ARG A 60 4.15 5.34 9.82
CA ARG A 60 5.14 6.41 9.77
C ARG A 60 6.43 5.98 9.07
N ALA A 61 6.90 4.76 9.31
CA ALA A 61 8.11 4.21 8.68
C ALA A 61 7.99 4.07 7.16
N ILE A 62 6.76 3.90 6.64
CA ILE A 62 6.48 3.84 5.20
C ILE A 62 6.06 5.20 4.60
N GLY A 63 6.20 6.29 5.40
CA GLY A 63 5.97 7.67 4.97
C GLY A 63 4.51 8.12 5.02
N ILE A 64 3.64 7.44 5.78
CA ILE A 64 2.24 7.82 5.98
C ILE A 64 2.12 8.58 7.29
N LYS A 65 1.55 9.77 7.22
CA LYS A 65 1.22 10.61 8.37
C LYS A 65 -0.20 10.28 8.84
N THR A 66 -0.38 10.12 10.14
CA THR A 66 -1.68 9.81 10.76
C THR A 66 -2.18 10.98 11.58
N ILE A 67 -3.42 11.38 11.36
CA ILE A 67 -4.09 12.48 12.07
C ILE A 67 -5.40 11.96 12.64
N MET A 68 -5.59 12.09 13.94
CA MET A 68 -6.83 11.76 14.61
C MET A 68 -7.78 12.97 14.57
N CYS A 69 -9.00 12.79 14.04
CA CYS A 69 -10.06 13.80 14.07
C CYS A 69 -11.16 13.34 15.02
N THR A 70 -11.32 14.02 16.12
CA THR A 70 -12.31 13.67 17.16
C THR A 70 -13.17 14.87 17.57
N GLY A 71 -14.40 14.58 17.99
CA GLY A 71 -15.29 15.57 18.59
C GLY A 71 -14.98 15.89 20.06
N ASP A 72 -14.02 15.18 20.67
CA ASP A 72 -13.62 15.39 22.05
C ASP A 72 -12.94 16.75 22.26
N ASN A 73 -12.88 17.18 23.53
CA ASN A 73 -12.15 18.38 23.90
C ASN A 73 -10.64 18.20 23.72
N PRO A 74 -9.86 19.32 23.61
CA PRO A 74 -8.44 19.26 23.30
C PRO A 74 -7.60 18.47 24.31
N LEU A 75 -7.96 18.47 25.60
CA LEU A 75 -7.23 17.74 26.64
C LEU A 75 -7.39 16.22 26.48
N THR A 76 -8.61 15.76 26.29
CA THR A 76 -8.93 14.34 26.01
C THR A 76 -8.26 13.90 24.70
N ALA A 77 -8.44 14.68 23.63
CA ALA A 77 -7.87 14.38 22.32
C ALA A 77 -6.32 14.27 22.37
N ALA A 78 -5.65 15.18 23.06
CA ALA A 78 -4.19 15.13 23.22
C ALA A 78 -3.72 13.86 23.93
N THR A 79 -4.41 13.46 25.01
CA THR A 79 -4.06 12.27 25.78
C THR A 79 -4.27 11.00 24.94
N ILE A 80 -5.40 10.86 24.24
CA ILE A 80 -5.69 9.72 23.38
C ILE A 80 -4.70 9.66 22.21
N ALA A 81 -4.39 10.80 21.58
CA ALA A 81 -3.42 10.87 20.49
C ALA A 81 -2.03 10.40 20.92
N GLN A 82 -1.60 10.78 22.12
CA GLN A 82 -0.34 10.34 22.71
C GLN A 82 -0.35 8.85 23.05
N GLU A 83 -1.42 8.34 23.67
CA GLU A 83 -1.60 6.93 24.00
C GLU A 83 -1.63 6.05 22.73
N ALA A 84 -2.29 6.49 21.67
CA ALA A 84 -2.37 5.79 20.39
C ALA A 84 -1.10 5.92 19.53
N GLY A 85 -0.29 6.96 19.74
CA GLY A 85 0.95 7.20 19.01
C GLY A 85 0.74 7.76 17.59
N VAL A 86 -0.34 8.50 17.35
CA VAL A 86 -0.59 9.20 16.07
C VAL A 86 0.30 10.44 15.91
N ASP A 87 0.45 10.94 14.67
CA ASP A 87 1.34 12.06 14.37
C ASP A 87 0.73 13.44 14.68
N GLY A 88 -0.59 13.50 14.81
CA GLY A 88 -1.31 14.71 15.12
C GLY A 88 -2.78 14.44 15.44
N PHE A 89 -3.46 15.47 15.95
CA PHE A 89 -4.89 15.39 16.22
C PHE A 89 -5.59 16.72 15.95
N ILE A 90 -6.89 16.65 15.72
CA ILE A 90 -7.80 17.78 15.62
C ILE A 90 -8.96 17.48 16.58
N ALA A 91 -9.12 18.33 17.58
CA ALA A 91 -10.16 18.23 18.60
C ALA A 91 -11.39 19.05 18.21
N GLU A 92 -12.51 18.81 18.89
CA GLU A 92 -13.79 19.52 18.67
C GLU A 92 -14.24 19.51 17.20
N CYS A 93 -13.84 18.47 16.46
CA CYS A 93 -14.00 18.35 15.02
C CYS A 93 -15.47 18.04 14.67
N ARG A 94 -16.08 18.91 13.88
CA ARG A 94 -17.41 18.69 13.29
C ARG A 94 -17.29 17.89 12.00
N PRO A 95 -18.37 17.31 11.48
CA PRO A 95 -18.32 16.59 10.20
C PRO A 95 -17.75 17.40 9.04
N GLU A 96 -18.09 18.70 8.98
CA GLU A 96 -17.62 19.63 7.96
C GLU A 96 -16.11 19.89 8.06
N ASP A 97 -15.58 19.91 9.29
CA ASP A 97 -14.16 20.13 9.53
C ASP A 97 -13.34 18.94 9.03
N LYS A 98 -13.84 17.70 9.17
CA LYS A 98 -13.21 16.49 8.62
C LYS A 98 -13.07 16.58 7.11
N ILE A 99 -14.13 17.01 6.41
CA ILE A 99 -14.11 17.20 4.95
C ILE A 99 -13.09 18.28 4.56
N LYS A 100 -13.05 19.39 5.31
CA LYS A 100 -12.13 20.49 5.06
C LYS A 100 -10.67 20.03 5.17
N VAL A 101 -10.31 19.30 6.21
CA VAL A 101 -8.95 18.75 6.41
C VAL A 101 -8.59 17.83 5.25
N ILE A 102 -9.48 16.94 4.81
CA ILE A 102 -9.24 16.06 3.67
C ILE A 102 -8.95 16.88 2.40
N LYS A 103 -9.79 17.88 2.10
CA LYS A 103 -9.61 18.73 0.93
C LYS A 103 -8.32 19.55 0.96
N GLU A 104 -7.92 20.05 2.13
CA GLU A 104 -6.66 20.79 2.31
C GLU A 104 -5.43 19.92 2.06
N GLU A 105 -5.44 18.67 2.52
CA GLU A 105 -4.35 17.73 2.25
C GLU A 105 -4.35 17.28 0.77
N GLN A 106 -5.52 17.03 0.17
CA GLN A 106 -5.67 16.73 -1.27
C GLN A 106 -5.20 17.87 -2.16
N ALA A 107 -5.48 19.13 -1.79
CA ALA A 107 -5.02 20.31 -2.52
C ALA A 107 -3.48 20.44 -2.55
N GLN A 108 -2.78 19.82 -1.60
CA GLN A 108 -1.32 19.72 -1.58
C GLN A 108 -0.79 18.55 -2.45
N GLY A 109 -1.65 17.86 -3.19
CA GLY A 109 -1.29 16.70 -4.01
C GLY A 109 -1.08 15.41 -3.22
N LYS A 110 -1.56 15.34 -1.99
CA LYS A 110 -1.48 14.13 -1.15
C LYS A 110 -2.68 13.24 -1.38
N ILE A 111 -2.47 11.94 -1.28
CA ILE A 111 -3.53 10.93 -1.25
C ILE A 111 -3.96 10.76 0.19
N VAL A 112 -5.26 10.93 0.45
CA VAL A 112 -5.84 10.91 1.79
C VAL A 112 -6.70 9.67 1.97
N ALA A 113 -6.40 8.88 3.00
CA ALA A 113 -7.25 7.81 3.47
C ALA A 113 -8.02 8.26 4.70
N MET A 114 -9.32 7.97 4.76
CA MET A 114 -10.19 8.23 5.90
C MET A 114 -10.73 6.91 6.46
N THR A 115 -10.66 6.77 7.76
CA THR A 115 -11.25 5.64 8.49
C THR A 115 -12.32 6.16 9.45
N GLY A 116 -13.51 5.57 9.44
CA GLY A 116 -14.61 5.99 10.29
C GLY A 116 -15.73 4.96 10.39
N ASP A 117 -16.63 5.13 11.37
CA ASP A 117 -17.72 4.19 11.66
C ASP A 117 -19.09 4.89 11.82
N GLY A 118 -19.11 6.19 12.03
CA GLY A 118 -20.31 6.97 12.28
C GLY A 118 -21.01 7.48 11.02
N THR A 119 -22.31 7.76 11.14
CA THR A 119 -23.07 8.47 10.09
C THR A 119 -22.46 9.85 9.79
N ASN A 120 -21.88 10.49 10.81
CA ASN A 120 -21.21 11.77 10.69
C ASN A 120 -19.89 11.69 9.87
N ASP A 121 -19.35 10.48 9.71
CA ASP A 121 -18.13 10.23 8.92
C ASP A 121 -18.43 9.97 7.44
N ALA A 122 -19.65 9.61 7.10
CA ALA A 122 -20.02 9.25 5.73
C ALA A 122 -19.61 10.28 4.67
N PRO A 123 -19.85 11.59 4.85
CA PRO A 123 -19.39 12.59 3.87
C PRO A 123 -17.87 12.69 3.76
N ALA A 124 -17.14 12.51 4.87
CA ALA A 124 -15.68 12.50 4.87
C ALA A 124 -15.09 11.23 4.24
N LEU A 125 -15.72 10.06 4.48
CA LEU A 125 -15.38 8.79 3.83
C LEU A 125 -15.55 8.87 2.31
N ALA A 126 -16.64 9.49 1.84
CA ALA A 126 -16.90 9.69 0.42
C ALA A 126 -15.93 10.71 -0.23
N GLN A 127 -15.47 11.72 0.52
CA GLN A 127 -14.54 12.75 0.04
C GLN A 127 -13.11 12.24 -0.08
N ALA A 128 -12.69 11.32 0.78
CA ALA A 128 -11.33 10.78 0.80
C ALA A 128 -11.01 9.97 -0.48
N ASP A 129 -9.74 9.92 -0.88
CA ASP A 129 -9.31 9.08 -1.99
C ASP A 129 -9.50 7.58 -1.66
N VAL A 130 -9.35 7.24 -0.37
CA VAL A 130 -9.61 5.90 0.17
C VAL A 130 -10.46 6.03 1.43
N GLY A 131 -11.73 5.64 1.35
CA GLY A 131 -12.64 5.56 2.49
C GLY A 131 -12.71 4.12 3.03
N LEU A 132 -12.41 3.91 4.30
CA LEU A 132 -12.48 2.61 4.99
C LEU A 132 -13.51 2.70 6.12
N ALA A 133 -14.66 2.08 5.96
CA ALA A 133 -15.66 1.97 7.02
C ALA A 133 -15.43 0.73 7.87
N MET A 134 -15.79 0.82 9.14
CA MET A 134 -15.79 -0.31 10.05
C MET A 134 -17.03 -1.18 9.85
N ASN A 135 -16.92 -2.49 10.00
CA ASN A 135 -18.08 -3.39 9.94
C ASN A 135 -19.10 -3.13 11.06
N SER A 136 -18.62 -2.71 12.23
CA SER A 136 -19.46 -2.24 13.34
C SER A 136 -20.12 -0.89 13.07
N GLY A 137 -19.72 -0.17 12.01
CA GLY A 137 -20.21 1.15 11.68
C GLY A 137 -21.62 1.16 11.08
N THR A 138 -22.16 2.36 10.93
CA THR A 138 -23.49 2.59 10.38
C THR A 138 -23.58 2.22 8.90
N THR A 139 -24.78 1.91 8.42
CA THR A 139 -25.02 1.63 6.99
C THR A 139 -24.58 2.81 6.12
N ALA A 140 -24.85 4.04 6.54
CA ALA A 140 -24.44 5.24 5.82
C ALA A 140 -22.92 5.34 5.64
N ALA A 141 -22.13 5.02 6.69
CA ALA A 141 -20.68 4.99 6.61
C ALA A 141 -20.19 3.91 5.63
N LYS A 142 -20.79 2.71 5.68
CA LYS A 142 -20.42 1.59 4.79
C LYS A 142 -20.75 1.87 3.33
N GLU A 143 -21.87 2.52 3.04
CA GLU A 143 -22.26 2.88 1.67
C GLU A 143 -21.40 4.02 1.09
N ALA A 144 -20.94 4.92 1.94
CA ALA A 144 -20.09 6.04 1.54
C ALA A 144 -18.63 5.65 1.31
N ALA A 145 -18.15 4.57 1.94
CA ALA A 145 -16.77 4.13 1.87
C ALA A 145 -16.47 3.29 0.62
N ASN A 146 -15.20 3.30 0.18
CA ASN A 146 -14.73 2.43 -0.90
C ASN A 146 -14.52 0.99 -0.43
N MET A 147 -14.25 0.80 0.86
CA MET A 147 -13.94 -0.48 1.49
C MET A 147 -14.61 -0.60 2.85
N VAL A 148 -14.87 -1.83 3.27
CA VAL A 148 -15.36 -2.14 4.63
C VAL A 148 -14.38 -3.09 5.29
N ASP A 149 -13.88 -2.70 6.46
CA ASP A 149 -13.07 -3.59 7.30
C ASP A 149 -13.97 -4.47 8.17
N LEU A 150 -13.89 -5.79 7.95
CA LEU A 150 -14.73 -6.77 8.63
C LEU A 150 -14.35 -6.95 10.11
N ASP A 151 -13.09 -6.68 10.46
CA ASP A 151 -12.58 -6.81 11.83
C ASP A 151 -12.81 -5.56 12.69
N SER A 152 -13.30 -4.47 12.08
CA SER A 152 -13.48 -3.16 12.71
C SER A 152 -12.20 -2.65 13.41
N ASP A 153 -11.08 -2.76 12.71
CA ASP A 153 -9.77 -2.31 13.18
C ASP A 153 -9.27 -1.13 12.33
N PRO A 154 -9.20 0.10 12.86
CA PRO A 154 -8.80 1.29 12.10
C PRO A 154 -7.38 1.20 11.52
N THR A 155 -6.55 0.29 12.02
CA THR A 155 -5.19 0.09 11.55
C THR A 155 -5.08 -0.88 10.37
N LYS A 156 -6.18 -1.49 9.93
CA LYS A 156 -6.24 -2.31 8.70
C LYS A 156 -5.83 -1.55 7.45
N ILE A 157 -5.91 -0.23 7.47
CA ILE A 157 -5.37 0.61 6.39
C ILE A 157 -3.89 0.31 6.13
N LEU A 158 -3.11 -0.11 7.14
CA LEU A 158 -1.74 -0.54 6.96
C LEU A 158 -1.64 -1.76 6.03
N GLU A 159 -2.49 -2.77 6.25
CA GLU A 159 -2.52 -3.97 5.41
C GLU A 159 -2.94 -3.63 3.97
N VAL A 160 -3.94 -2.76 3.81
CA VAL A 160 -4.39 -2.26 2.50
C VAL A 160 -3.24 -1.59 1.74
N VAL A 161 -2.50 -0.71 2.42
CA VAL A 161 -1.33 -0.03 1.83
C VAL A 161 -0.21 -1.00 1.50
N GLU A 162 0.08 -1.95 2.38
CA GLU A 162 1.11 -2.98 2.14
C GLU A 162 0.75 -3.86 0.93
N ILE A 163 -0.50 -4.32 0.83
CA ILE A 163 -1.00 -5.09 -0.31
C ILE A 163 -0.95 -4.26 -1.59
N GLY A 164 -1.42 -3.01 -1.56
CA GLY A 164 -1.38 -2.11 -2.71
C GLY A 164 0.05 -1.88 -3.22
N LYS A 165 1.00 -1.62 -2.31
CA LYS A 165 2.42 -1.50 -2.64
C LYS A 165 3.00 -2.80 -3.18
N GLN A 166 2.64 -3.96 -2.61
CA GLN A 166 3.06 -5.26 -3.11
C GLN A 166 2.59 -5.51 -4.54
N LEU A 167 1.34 -5.18 -4.87
CA LEU A 167 0.80 -5.32 -6.22
C LEU A 167 1.54 -4.43 -7.23
N LEU A 168 1.78 -3.17 -6.90
CA LEU A 168 2.53 -2.24 -7.75
C LEU A 168 3.96 -2.71 -7.99
N ILE A 169 4.65 -3.18 -6.94
CA ILE A 169 6.01 -3.70 -7.05
C ILE A 169 6.05 -4.96 -7.90
N THR A 170 5.11 -5.87 -7.69
CA THR A 170 5.00 -7.11 -8.46
C THR A 170 4.82 -6.80 -9.94
N ARG A 171 3.88 -5.91 -10.27
CA ARG A 171 3.65 -5.47 -11.65
C ARG A 171 4.92 -4.84 -12.26
N GLY A 172 5.56 -3.92 -11.55
CA GLY A 172 6.80 -3.27 -11.99
C GLY A 172 7.94 -4.26 -12.19
N SER A 173 8.12 -5.22 -11.29
CA SER A 173 9.15 -6.26 -11.38
C SER A 173 8.95 -7.17 -12.59
N LEU A 174 7.71 -7.63 -12.81
CA LEU A 174 7.38 -8.49 -13.95
C LEU A 174 7.53 -7.75 -15.27
N THR A 175 7.12 -6.48 -15.35
CA THR A 175 7.31 -5.65 -16.54
C THR A 175 8.80 -5.44 -16.83
N THR A 176 9.60 -5.14 -15.81
CA THR A 176 11.07 -4.98 -15.96
C THR A 176 11.71 -6.27 -16.47
N PHE A 177 11.34 -7.41 -15.89
CA PHE A 177 11.84 -8.71 -16.34
C PHE A 177 11.44 -8.99 -17.79
N SER A 178 10.17 -8.74 -18.17
CA SER A 178 9.67 -8.98 -19.53
C SER A 178 10.41 -8.15 -20.56
N ILE A 179 10.59 -6.84 -20.32
CA ILE A 179 11.35 -5.96 -21.23
C ILE A 179 12.80 -6.43 -21.36
N ALA A 180 13.46 -6.75 -20.25
CA ALA A 180 14.84 -7.21 -20.26
C ALA A 180 15.00 -8.55 -21.00
N ASN A 181 14.04 -9.47 -20.81
CA ASN A 181 13.95 -10.74 -21.51
C ASN A 181 13.77 -10.57 -23.03
N ASP A 182 12.92 -9.62 -23.45
CA ASP A 182 12.71 -9.34 -24.87
C ASP A 182 13.98 -8.73 -25.52
N ILE A 183 14.66 -7.81 -24.83
CA ILE A 183 15.94 -7.27 -25.30
C ILE A 183 16.98 -8.39 -25.47
N ALA A 184 17.07 -9.30 -24.50
CA ALA A 184 18.01 -10.43 -24.58
C ALA A 184 17.74 -11.34 -25.80
N LYS A 185 16.48 -11.56 -26.17
CA LYS A 185 16.12 -12.34 -27.35
C LYS A 185 16.54 -11.67 -28.67
N TYR A 186 16.48 -10.34 -28.72
CA TYR A 186 16.95 -9.64 -29.92
C TYR A 186 18.44 -9.90 -30.15
N PHE A 187 19.29 -9.98 -29.12
CA PHE A 187 20.68 -10.36 -29.23
C PHE A 187 20.89 -11.84 -29.60
N ALA A 188 19.87 -12.70 -29.40
CA ALA A 188 19.93 -14.08 -29.88
C ALA A 188 19.56 -14.20 -31.36
N ILE A 189 18.41 -13.61 -31.73
CA ILE A 189 17.74 -13.85 -33.02
C ILE A 189 18.35 -12.99 -34.12
N ILE A 190 18.54 -11.67 -33.91
CA ILE A 190 18.97 -10.75 -34.95
C ILE A 190 20.36 -11.10 -35.51
N PRO A 191 21.40 -11.31 -34.67
CA PRO A 191 22.69 -11.69 -35.19
C PRO A 191 22.64 -13.03 -35.96
N ALA A 192 21.92 -14.01 -35.42
CA ALA A 192 21.79 -15.32 -36.05
C ALA A 192 21.13 -15.25 -37.43
N MET A 193 20.15 -14.38 -37.65
CA MET A 193 19.47 -14.22 -38.93
C MET A 193 20.28 -13.46 -39.97
N PHE A 194 21.03 -12.45 -39.55
CA PHE A 194 21.68 -11.51 -40.49
C PHE A 194 23.19 -11.73 -40.70
N MET A 195 23.85 -12.62 -39.92
CA MET A 195 25.27 -12.90 -40.06
C MET A 195 25.70 -13.32 -41.51
N MET A 196 24.81 -14.01 -42.21
CA MET A 196 25.09 -14.46 -43.58
C MET A 196 25.09 -13.32 -44.61
N VAL A 197 24.26 -12.28 -44.36
CA VAL A 197 24.12 -11.14 -45.24
C VAL A 197 25.04 -9.99 -44.82
N ILE A 198 25.26 -9.82 -43.53
CA ILE A 198 26.04 -8.77 -42.90
C ILE A 198 27.02 -9.41 -41.93
N PRO A 199 28.26 -9.78 -42.38
CA PRO A 199 29.26 -10.47 -41.56
C PRO A 199 29.66 -9.70 -40.28
N GLN A 200 29.53 -8.37 -40.27
CA GLN A 200 29.83 -7.49 -39.12
C GLN A 200 28.87 -7.78 -37.93
N MET A 201 27.68 -8.34 -38.18
CA MET A 201 26.74 -8.74 -37.12
C MET A 201 27.28 -9.89 -36.25
N GLN A 202 28.33 -10.58 -36.66
CA GLN A 202 28.95 -11.61 -35.86
C GLN A 202 29.48 -11.09 -34.51
N VAL A 203 29.85 -9.81 -34.41
CA VAL A 203 30.25 -9.17 -33.16
C VAL A 203 29.11 -9.16 -32.13
N LEU A 204 27.86 -9.10 -32.57
CA LEU A 204 26.67 -9.14 -31.73
C LEU A 204 26.22 -10.56 -31.38
N ASN A 205 26.79 -11.61 -31.99
CA ASN A 205 26.45 -13.00 -31.67
C ASN A 205 27.14 -13.46 -30.38
N ILE A 206 26.76 -12.81 -29.27
CA ILE A 206 27.32 -13.08 -27.93
C ILE A 206 27.01 -14.51 -27.49
N MET A 207 25.81 -15.02 -27.84
CA MET A 207 25.37 -16.35 -27.45
C MET A 207 26.00 -17.49 -28.24
N LYS A 208 26.60 -17.20 -29.42
CA LYS A 208 27.21 -18.21 -30.33
C LYS A 208 26.27 -19.38 -30.54
N LEU A 209 25.07 -19.12 -31.04
CA LEU A 209 24.06 -20.14 -31.35
C LEU A 209 24.44 -20.90 -32.62
N ALA A 210 24.05 -22.16 -32.71
CA ALA A 210 24.52 -23.10 -33.74
C ALA A 210 24.06 -22.75 -35.15
N SER A 211 22.81 -22.28 -35.31
CA SER A 211 22.24 -21.89 -36.61
C SER A 211 21.09 -20.89 -36.43
N PRO A 212 20.68 -20.15 -37.48
CA PRO A 212 19.54 -19.27 -37.42
C PRO A 212 18.25 -20.00 -37.02
N THR A 213 18.02 -21.19 -37.58
CA THR A 213 16.82 -22.02 -37.26
C THR A 213 16.85 -22.47 -35.81
N SER A 214 17.98 -22.93 -35.31
CA SER A 214 18.20 -23.32 -33.91
C SER A 214 17.97 -22.14 -32.95
N ALA A 215 18.46 -20.94 -33.29
CA ALA A 215 18.33 -19.75 -32.50
C ALA A 215 16.86 -19.33 -32.32
N ILE A 216 16.08 -19.33 -33.42
CA ILE A 216 14.67 -18.98 -33.40
C ILE A 216 13.89 -20.01 -32.58
N LEU A 217 14.11 -21.32 -32.84
CA LEU A 217 13.40 -22.39 -32.16
C LEU A 217 13.70 -22.41 -30.66
N SER A 218 14.96 -22.23 -30.28
CA SER A 218 15.40 -22.15 -28.88
C SER A 218 14.78 -20.97 -28.16
N ALA A 219 14.69 -19.80 -28.80
CA ALA A 219 14.04 -18.63 -28.22
C ALA A 219 12.53 -18.82 -28.04
N LEU A 220 11.85 -19.48 -28.98
CA LEU A 220 10.42 -19.81 -28.88
C LEU A 220 10.15 -20.82 -27.76
N ILE A 221 10.94 -21.89 -27.67
CA ILE A 221 10.81 -22.89 -26.61
C ILE A 221 11.10 -22.24 -25.25
N PHE A 222 12.12 -21.40 -25.13
CA PHE A 222 12.39 -20.66 -23.92
C PHE A 222 11.19 -19.82 -23.49
N ASN A 223 10.53 -19.11 -24.41
CA ASN A 223 9.32 -18.35 -24.12
C ASN A 223 8.17 -19.24 -23.62
N ALA A 224 7.96 -20.39 -24.26
CA ALA A 224 6.93 -21.33 -23.85
C ALA A 224 7.16 -21.88 -22.43
N ILE A 225 8.40 -21.92 -21.96
CA ILE A 225 8.75 -22.36 -20.61
C ILE A 225 8.69 -21.19 -19.59
N ILE A 226 9.29 -20.04 -19.93
CA ILE A 226 9.42 -18.96 -18.96
C ILE A 226 8.09 -18.31 -18.59
N ILE A 227 7.14 -18.21 -19.54
CA ILE A 227 5.83 -17.60 -19.28
C ILE A 227 5.06 -18.37 -18.19
N PRO A 228 4.86 -19.70 -18.30
CA PRO A 228 4.25 -20.48 -17.22
C PRO A 228 5.01 -20.41 -15.89
N CYS A 229 6.34 -20.31 -15.91
CA CYS A 229 7.16 -20.17 -14.70
C CYS A 229 6.96 -18.81 -14.00
N LEU A 230 6.62 -17.75 -14.74
CA LEU A 230 6.34 -16.44 -14.17
C LEU A 230 4.93 -16.32 -13.56
N ILE A 231 3.98 -17.16 -13.95
CA ILE A 231 2.60 -17.12 -13.43
C ILE A 231 2.55 -17.31 -11.91
N PRO A 232 3.21 -18.32 -11.30
CA PRO A 232 3.24 -18.47 -9.85
C PRO A 232 3.86 -17.26 -9.12
N LEU A 233 4.87 -16.63 -9.71
CA LEU A 233 5.47 -15.42 -9.18
C LEU A 233 4.50 -14.24 -9.23
N ALA A 234 3.76 -14.11 -10.32
CA ALA A 234 2.72 -13.10 -10.47
C ALA A 234 1.59 -13.27 -9.44
N MET A 235 1.17 -14.52 -9.22
CA MET A 235 0.08 -14.84 -8.27
C MET A 235 0.49 -14.66 -6.80
N ARG A 236 1.70 -15.09 -6.43
CA ARG A 236 2.21 -14.94 -5.06
C ARG A 236 2.64 -13.52 -4.73
N GLY A 237 2.99 -12.74 -5.74
CA GLY A 237 3.55 -11.40 -5.63
C GLY A 237 5.00 -11.38 -5.11
N VAL A 238 5.66 -10.28 -5.38
CA VAL A 238 6.99 -9.99 -4.83
C VAL A 238 6.82 -9.52 -3.39
N LYS A 239 7.52 -10.14 -2.43
CA LYS A 239 7.44 -9.75 -1.01
C LYS A 239 7.80 -8.27 -0.83
N TYR A 240 6.86 -7.52 -0.29
CA TYR A 240 7.09 -6.15 0.12
C TYR A 240 8.05 -6.12 1.31
N LYS A 241 9.07 -5.27 1.21
CA LYS A 241 9.93 -4.92 2.35
C LYS A 241 9.86 -3.40 2.50
N PRO A 242 9.54 -2.88 3.69
CA PRO A 242 9.51 -1.44 3.93
C PRO A 242 10.88 -0.83 3.62
N MET A 243 10.92 0.02 2.59
CA MET A 243 12.13 0.75 2.19
C MET A 243 11.74 1.96 1.33
N SER A 244 12.68 2.90 1.14
CA SER A 244 12.45 4.06 0.28
C SER A 244 12.23 3.64 -1.18
N ALA A 245 11.42 4.42 -1.92
CA ALA A 245 11.08 4.16 -3.32
C ALA A 245 12.32 4.00 -4.20
N SER A 246 13.36 4.83 -3.99
CA SER A 246 14.62 4.76 -4.72
C SER A 246 15.36 3.43 -4.49
N LYS A 247 15.51 2.98 -3.24
CA LYS A 247 16.15 1.70 -2.92
C LYS A 247 15.38 0.52 -3.51
N MET A 248 14.05 0.60 -3.49
CA MET A 248 13.16 -0.40 -4.05
C MET A 248 13.32 -0.49 -5.57
N LEU A 249 13.34 0.65 -6.26
CA LEU A 249 13.56 0.71 -7.70
C LEU A 249 14.91 0.10 -8.07
N THR A 250 15.99 0.52 -7.42
CA THR A 250 17.34 -0.02 -7.67
C THR A 250 17.39 -1.53 -7.45
N ARG A 251 16.81 -2.03 -6.37
CA ARG A 251 16.76 -3.47 -6.08
C ARG A 251 16.00 -4.23 -7.17
N ASN A 252 14.84 -3.72 -7.59
CA ASN A 252 14.04 -4.36 -8.63
C ASN A 252 14.74 -4.34 -9.98
N MET A 253 15.41 -3.24 -10.35
CA MET A 253 16.24 -3.15 -11.56
C MET A 253 17.39 -4.16 -11.53
N LEU A 254 18.07 -4.30 -10.39
CA LEU A 254 19.16 -5.28 -10.27
C LEU A 254 18.65 -6.72 -10.33
N ILE A 255 17.61 -7.07 -9.62
CA ILE A 255 17.12 -8.46 -9.57
C ILE A 255 16.41 -8.84 -10.86
N TYR A 256 15.39 -8.06 -11.26
CA TYR A 256 14.53 -8.40 -12.39
C TYR A 256 15.07 -7.90 -13.74
N GLY A 257 15.79 -6.77 -13.76
CA GLY A 257 16.46 -6.29 -14.97
C GLY A 257 17.64 -7.17 -15.36
N LEU A 258 18.63 -7.33 -14.47
CA LEU A 258 19.76 -8.23 -14.75
C LEU A 258 19.31 -9.67 -14.86
N GLY A 259 18.41 -10.15 -14.00
CA GLY A 259 17.85 -11.49 -14.11
C GLY A 259 17.11 -11.71 -15.42
N GLY A 260 16.35 -10.72 -15.88
CA GLY A 260 15.66 -10.73 -17.18
C GLY A 260 16.60 -10.77 -18.38
N VAL A 261 17.84 -10.31 -18.26
CA VAL A 261 18.89 -10.46 -19.28
C VAL A 261 19.59 -11.82 -19.15
N ILE A 262 20.09 -12.15 -17.96
CA ILE A 262 20.95 -13.34 -17.76
C ILE A 262 20.19 -14.64 -17.99
N VAL A 263 18.95 -14.75 -17.46
CA VAL A 263 18.17 -15.98 -17.56
C VAL A 263 17.87 -16.40 -19.00
N PRO A 264 17.45 -15.51 -19.93
CA PRO A 264 17.32 -15.85 -21.34
C PRO A 264 18.63 -16.23 -22.01
N PHE A 265 19.75 -15.52 -21.71
CA PHE A 265 21.06 -15.86 -22.29
C PHE A 265 21.46 -17.30 -21.95
N ILE A 266 21.30 -17.71 -20.69
CA ILE A 266 21.61 -19.07 -20.25
C ILE A 266 20.57 -20.05 -20.80
N GLY A 267 19.26 -19.75 -20.63
CA GLY A 267 18.18 -20.64 -20.99
C GLY A 267 18.11 -20.94 -22.49
N ILE A 268 18.22 -19.92 -23.35
CA ILE A 268 18.25 -20.08 -24.81
C ILE A 268 19.47 -20.89 -25.21
N LYS A 269 20.68 -20.61 -24.63
CA LYS A 269 21.89 -21.38 -24.96
C LYS A 269 21.77 -22.84 -24.54
N VAL A 270 21.23 -23.16 -23.38
CA VAL A 270 21.00 -24.53 -22.93
C VAL A 270 20.04 -25.27 -23.87
N ILE A 271 18.96 -24.61 -24.28
CA ILE A 271 18.00 -25.18 -25.24
C ILE A 271 18.66 -25.37 -26.60
N ASP A 272 19.46 -24.44 -27.09
CA ASP A 272 20.20 -24.53 -28.33
C ASP A 272 21.14 -25.75 -28.35
N LEU A 273 21.85 -26.02 -27.26
CA LEU A 273 22.71 -27.20 -27.13
C LEU A 273 21.95 -28.52 -27.26
N ILE A 274 20.68 -28.54 -26.92
CA ILE A 274 19.82 -29.74 -27.06
C ILE A 274 19.18 -29.81 -28.44
N ILE A 275 18.71 -28.68 -28.96
CA ILE A 275 17.92 -28.60 -30.20
C ILE A 275 18.85 -28.69 -31.44
N ALA A 276 20.02 -28.10 -31.40
CA ALA A 276 20.93 -28.08 -32.56
C ALA A 276 21.33 -29.50 -33.06
N PRO A 277 21.72 -30.46 -32.18
CA PRO A 277 21.97 -31.83 -32.62
C PRO A 277 20.73 -32.50 -33.21
N LEU A 278 19.56 -32.29 -32.62
CA LEU A 278 18.27 -32.87 -33.10
C LEU A 278 17.93 -32.33 -34.49
N LEU A 279 18.09 -31.04 -34.73
CA LEU A 279 17.86 -30.45 -36.07
C LEU A 279 18.86 -30.99 -37.11
N THR A 280 20.09 -31.24 -36.72
CA THR A 280 21.10 -31.84 -37.60
C THR A 280 20.73 -33.28 -37.98
N MET A 281 20.26 -34.10 -37.02
CA MET A 281 19.77 -35.46 -37.24
C MET A 281 18.56 -35.50 -38.13
N LEU A 282 17.67 -34.52 -38.08
CA LEU A 282 16.46 -34.40 -38.90
C LEU A 282 16.74 -33.78 -40.29
N GLY A 283 17.97 -33.45 -40.64
CA GLY A 283 18.33 -32.79 -41.88
C GLY A 283 17.87 -31.34 -42.02
N LEU A 284 17.33 -30.76 -40.91
CA LEU A 284 16.85 -29.39 -40.84
C LEU A 284 17.94 -28.42 -40.33
N GLY A 285 19.04 -28.93 -39.82
CA GLY A 285 20.21 -28.19 -39.38
C GLY A 285 21.19 -28.05 -40.51
N MET A 286 20.90 -27.31 -41.56
CA MET A 286 21.96 -26.93 -42.50
C MET A 286 22.87 -25.98 -41.80
N ALA A 287 24.02 -26.51 -41.32
CA ALA A 287 25.23 -25.75 -41.20
C ALA A 287 25.65 -25.40 -42.63
N MET A 288 25.45 -24.14 -43.01
CA MET A 288 26.22 -23.58 -44.11
C MET A 288 27.54 -23.06 -43.60
#